data_b460305aa3b69dcf6f50554883b4e379
#
_entry.id   b460305aa3b69dcf6f50554883b4e379
#
_cell.length_a   1.000
_cell.length_b   1.000
_cell.length_c   1.000
_cell.angle_alpha   90.00
_cell.angle_beta   90.00
_cell.angle_gamma   90.00
#
_symmetry.space_group_name_H-M   'P 1'
#
loop_
_entity.id
_entity.type
_entity.pdbx_description
1 polymer ?
#
loop_
_entity_poly.entity_id
_entity_poly.type
_entity_poly.pdbx_seq_one_letter_code
_entity_poly.pdbx_strand_id
1 'polypeptide(L)'
;MRVRIVMRLSAAALLAACGGSTGPTGPSGPPAVTVVNGATLPSGTIGATVVIEGHNFGTSQSVASGHVVFSTTAGGRDTTVIASAADWTNLLIVTTVPVGVPVGPDTLFVETSGGTSTPIIFTIVAKVAFSPSTVSWIATTGLPVGLSGHAVAAATLPGVTPTSVVYVVGGADSTNAPRDSVLYATVSNSGTLGAWNKSAVLPAPIAYAAAVVATPSNSPVMGSSYLYVIGGDSTASGKPVATVYIGLLSAGGAVTGWGTTTSLPAPVHSLGAVIFNGTVYVAGGSGSGNAAVATVYRAVIQSDGSLGAWQAQPSLPFARSYFGFGINGTFLYALGGDSGTVTPNDSSLSAKAISDVVYAEIDVRTGNLTATGWTSGAAKLIKAVTKHTAVMASGNVLVSGGLYNGATTGATEESYGGLNPDGSTSSFSGATGSHTIASVGGGNFFNHAATGYLDATGAFHVLVVGGDDVNTPTKKHKGVFYY
;
A
#
# COMPACT_ATOMS: atom_id res chain seq x y z
N MET A 1 27.91 -1.83 40.38
CA MET A 1 28.24 -2.53 39.16
C MET A 1 27.58 -1.77 38.00
N ARG A 2 28.36 -0.96 37.28
CA ARG A 2 27.82 -0.09 36.19
C ARG A 2 27.97 -0.85 34.87
N VAL A 3 26.84 -1.18 34.24
CA VAL A 3 26.81 -1.75 32.89
C VAL A 3 26.95 -0.59 31.92
N ARG A 4 28.02 -0.56 31.14
CA ARG A 4 28.19 0.36 30.01
C ARG A 4 27.54 -0.30 28.78
N ILE A 5 26.45 0.33 28.29
CA ILE A 5 25.90 0.02 26.99
C ILE A 5 26.78 0.70 25.94
N VAL A 6 27.40 -0.08 25.08
CA VAL A 6 28.17 0.40 23.93
C VAL A 6 27.19 0.51 22.77
N MET A 7 26.78 1.74 22.47
CA MET A 7 26.13 2.04 21.18
C MET A 7 27.17 1.85 20.07
N ARG A 8 26.91 0.92 19.16
CA ARG A 8 27.60 0.89 17.88
C ARG A 8 26.83 1.80 16.89
N LEU A 9 27.35 3.01 16.70
CA LEU A 9 27.02 3.83 15.54
C LEU A 9 27.56 3.13 14.29
N SER A 10 26.70 2.78 13.36
CA SER A 10 27.10 2.44 12.00
C SER A 10 27.41 3.75 11.27
N ALA A 11 28.63 4.21 11.35
CA ALA A 11 29.12 5.29 10.51
C ALA A 11 29.39 4.73 9.12
N ALA A 12 28.68 5.23 8.11
CA ALA A 12 29.07 5.07 6.71
C ALA A 12 30.40 5.80 6.52
N ALA A 13 31.48 5.07 6.49
CA ALA A 13 32.81 5.61 6.22
C ALA A 13 32.90 5.89 4.72
N LEU A 14 32.88 7.18 4.35
CA LEU A 14 33.40 7.66 3.08
C LEU A 14 34.92 7.47 3.08
N LEU A 15 35.41 6.40 2.49
CA LEU A 15 36.82 6.28 2.16
C LEU A 15 37.04 6.95 0.80
N ALA A 16 37.60 8.15 0.83
CA ALA A 16 38.27 8.72 -0.32
C ALA A 16 39.60 7.98 -0.52
N ALA A 17 39.66 7.08 -1.49
CA ALA A 17 40.91 6.46 -1.92
C ALA A 17 41.45 7.23 -3.12
N CYS A 18 42.67 7.76 -2.99
CA CYS A 18 43.47 8.31 -4.07
C CYS A 18 43.85 7.23 -5.10
N GLY A 19 43.67 7.56 -6.37
CA GLY A 19 44.47 7.29 -7.54
C GLY A 19 45.01 5.86 -7.78
N GLY A 20 44.29 5.10 -8.58
CA GLY A 20 44.77 4.01 -9.39
C GLY A 20 43.63 3.61 -10.34
N SER A 21 43.83 3.66 -11.65
CA SER A 21 42.85 3.19 -12.62
C SER A 21 42.75 1.66 -12.54
N THR A 22 42.01 1.18 -11.55
CA THR A 22 41.56 -0.21 -11.54
C THR A 22 40.30 -0.28 -12.38
N GLY A 23 40.34 -1.08 -13.45
CA GLY A 23 39.14 -1.42 -14.22
C GLY A 23 38.02 -1.95 -13.29
N PRO A 24 36.79 -2.03 -13.81
CA PRO A 24 35.64 -2.48 -13.00
C PRO A 24 35.96 -3.82 -12.31
N THR A 25 35.92 -3.80 -10.98
CA THR A 25 36.18 -5.00 -10.19
C THR A 25 34.93 -5.87 -10.17
N GLY A 26 35.07 -7.13 -10.54
CA GLY A 26 34.03 -8.15 -10.36
C GLY A 26 33.69 -8.33 -8.87
N PRO A 27 32.65 -9.11 -8.56
CA PRO A 27 32.24 -9.36 -7.17
C PRO A 27 33.38 -10.03 -6.39
N SER A 28 33.58 -9.62 -5.16
CA SER A 28 34.67 -10.10 -4.27
C SER A 28 34.33 -11.44 -3.58
N GLY A 29 33.16 -12.02 -3.84
CA GLY A 29 32.66 -13.26 -3.26
C GLY A 29 31.23 -13.53 -3.70
N PRO A 30 30.57 -14.57 -3.16
CA PRO A 30 29.17 -14.85 -3.50
C PRO A 30 28.28 -13.64 -3.21
N PRO A 31 27.29 -13.37 -4.06
CA PRO A 31 26.30 -12.34 -3.81
C PRO A 31 25.47 -12.71 -2.58
N ALA A 32 25.05 -11.70 -1.83
CA ALA A 32 24.13 -11.89 -0.73
C ALA A 32 22.95 -10.93 -0.88
N VAL A 33 21.75 -11.48 -1.01
CA VAL A 33 20.51 -10.73 -1.00
C VAL A 33 20.07 -10.54 0.44
N THR A 34 19.82 -9.29 0.82
CA THR A 34 19.37 -8.95 2.19
C THR A 34 17.90 -8.61 2.22
N VAL A 35 17.39 -7.95 1.17
CA VAL A 35 16.00 -7.48 1.09
C VAL A 35 15.51 -7.56 -0.35
N VAL A 36 14.24 -7.91 -0.52
CA VAL A 36 13.52 -7.80 -1.79
C VAL A 36 12.25 -7.01 -1.57
N ASN A 37 12.07 -5.90 -2.32
CA ASN A 37 10.94 -4.98 -2.19
C ASN A 37 10.70 -4.46 -0.75
N GLY A 38 11.73 -4.40 0.08
CA GLY A 38 11.61 -4.00 1.48
C GLY A 38 10.75 -4.92 2.36
N ALA A 39 10.45 -6.14 1.92
CA ALA A 39 9.50 -7.04 2.55
C ALA A 39 10.12 -8.40 2.90
N THR A 40 9.63 -9.02 3.98
CA THR A 40 10.01 -10.39 4.37
C THR A 40 9.37 -11.44 3.45
N LEU A 41 8.18 -11.15 2.93
CA LEU A 41 7.46 -11.97 1.96
C LEU A 41 7.23 -11.14 0.70
N PRO A 42 8.26 -10.99 -0.16
CA PRO A 42 8.13 -10.20 -1.37
C PRO A 42 7.20 -10.88 -2.37
N SER A 43 6.42 -10.06 -3.07
CA SER A 43 5.51 -10.53 -4.12
C SER A 43 5.42 -9.52 -5.25
N GLY A 44 4.95 -9.97 -6.41
CA GLY A 44 4.70 -9.10 -7.56
C GLY A 44 4.03 -9.83 -8.71
N THR A 45 3.34 -9.08 -9.56
CA THR A 45 2.78 -9.60 -10.82
C THR A 45 3.84 -9.59 -11.91
N ILE A 46 3.63 -10.37 -12.96
CA ILE A 46 4.47 -10.33 -14.18
C ILE A 46 4.57 -8.87 -14.67
N GLY A 47 5.79 -8.39 -14.86
CA GLY A 47 6.12 -7.01 -15.22
C GLY A 47 6.24 -6.04 -14.04
N ALA A 48 5.90 -6.45 -12.81
CA ALA A 48 6.10 -5.60 -11.63
C ALA A 48 7.59 -5.39 -11.34
N THR A 49 7.95 -4.19 -10.91
CA THR A 49 9.30 -3.84 -10.48
C THR A 49 9.70 -4.64 -9.25
N VAL A 50 10.92 -5.17 -9.26
CA VAL A 50 11.55 -5.87 -8.15
C VAL A 50 12.83 -5.15 -7.78
N VAL A 51 12.92 -4.71 -6.55
CA VAL A 51 14.10 -4.05 -5.98
C VAL A 51 14.80 -5.04 -5.05
N ILE A 52 16.05 -5.37 -5.36
CA ILE A 52 16.88 -6.33 -4.61
C ILE A 52 18.02 -5.55 -3.98
N GLU A 53 18.07 -5.52 -2.68
CA GLU A 53 19.16 -4.94 -1.91
C GLU A 53 20.08 -6.03 -1.35
N GLY A 54 21.37 -5.75 -1.26
CA GLY A 54 22.34 -6.72 -0.77
C GLY A 54 23.76 -6.24 -0.94
N HIS A 55 24.68 -7.17 -1.17
CA HIS A 55 26.09 -6.86 -1.41
C HIS A 55 26.75 -7.94 -2.28
N ASN A 56 27.91 -7.60 -2.83
CA ASN A 56 28.70 -8.43 -3.74
C ASN A 56 28.00 -8.72 -5.07
N PHE A 57 27.11 -7.83 -5.52
CA PHE A 57 26.49 -7.97 -6.82
C PHE A 57 27.43 -7.59 -7.98
N GLY A 58 28.55 -6.91 -7.69
CA GLY A 58 29.45 -6.33 -8.69
C GLY A 58 29.01 -4.94 -9.15
N THR A 59 29.91 -4.21 -9.79
CA THR A 59 29.68 -2.81 -10.16
C THR A 59 28.70 -2.61 -11.31
N SER A 60 28.47 -3.65 -12.11
CA SER A 60 27.46 -3.69 -13.17
C SER A 60 27.12 -5.14 -13.51
N GLN A 61 25.99 -5.38 -14.13
CA GLN A 61 25.56 -6.72 -14.55
C GLN A 61 26.59 -7.41 -15.47
N SER A 62 27.14 -6.68 -16.44
CA SER A 62 28.13 -7.21 -17.39
C SER A 62 29.45 -7.59 -16.72
N VAL A 63 29.94 -6.77 -15.78
CA VAL A 63 31.17 -7.03 -15.01
C VAL A 63 31.01 -8.20 -14.07
N ALA A 64 29.83 -8.33 -13.47
CA ALA A 64 29.52 -9.43 -12.56
C ALA A 64 29.20 -10.73 -13.31
N SER A 65 28.97 -10.72 -14.63
CA SER A 65 28.30 -11.80 -15.39
C SER A 65 27.01 -12.22 -14.67
N GLY A 66 26.25 -11.20 -14.20
CA GLY A 66 25.21 -11.39 -13.22
C GLY A 66 23.84 -11.68 -13.81
N HIS A 67 23.07 -12.48 -13.10
CA HIS A 67 21.69 -12.80 -13.43
C HIS A 67 20.81 -12.73 -12.19
N VAL A 68 19.59 -12.22 -12.35
CA VAL A 68 18.50 -12.43 -11.40
C VAL A 68 17.68 -13.61 -11.90
N VAL A 69 17.51 -14.61 -11.08
CA VAL A 69 16.88 -15.87 -11.47
C VAL A 69 15.61 -16.07 -10.67
N PHE A 70 14.50 -16.34 -11.37
CA PHE A 70 13.28 -16.88 -10.81
C PHE A 70 13.21 -18.35 -11.15
N SER A 71 13.06 -19.22 -10.16
CA SER A 71 13.06 -20.67 -10.35
C SER A 71 11.98 -21.34 -9.53
N THR A 72 11.12 -22.09 -10.17
CA THR A 72 10.04 -22.84 -9.53
C THR A 72 10.05 -24.31 -9.97
N THR A 73 9.68 -25.19 -9.05
CA THR A 73 9.39 -26.60 -9.30
C THR A 73 7.88 -26.80 -9.24
N ALA A 74 7.15 -26.38 -10.27
CA ALA A 74 5.71 -26.56 -10.37
C ALA A 74 5.37 -27.79 -11.24
N GLY A 75 4.57 -28.70 -10.70
CA GLY A 75 4.11 -29.89 -11.43
C GLY A 75 5.21 -30.86 -11.86
N GLY A 76 6.35 -30.90 -11.15
CA GLY A 76 7.48 -31.75 -11.43
C GLY A 76 8.35 -31.26 -12.60
N ARG A 77 8.20 -30.01 -13.03
CA ARG A 77 9.07 -29.34 -14.01
C ARG A 77 9.76 -28.16 -13.37
N ASP A 78 11.07 -28.10 -13.50
CA ASP A 78 11.85 -26.96 -13.12
C ASP A 78 11.75 -25.90 -14.22
N THR A 79 11.21 -24.73 -13.87
CA THR A 79 11.18 -23.57 -14.75
C THR A 79 12.12 -22.51 -14.19
N THR A 80 13.15 -22.19 -14.94
CA THR A 80 14.10 -21.12 -14.59
C THR A 80 13.99 -20.02 -15.61
N VAL A 81 13.71 -18.81 -15.15
CA VAL A 81 13.60 -17.61 -15.99
C VAL A 81 14.59 -16.57 -15.49
N ILE A 82 15.41 -16.07 -16.41
CA ILE A 82 16.37 -15.00 -16.13
C ILE A 82 15.68 -13.67 -16.38
N ALA A 83 15.68 -12.79 -15.37
CA ALA A 83 15.15 -11.44 -15.47
C ALA A 83 16.24 -10.48 -15.95
N SER A 84 15.87 -9.58 -16.85
CA SER A 84 16.72 -8.46 -17.24
C SER A 84 16.76 -7.41 -16.16
N ALA A 85 17.95 -7.01 -15.73
CA ALA A 85 18.08 -5.91 -14.77
C ALA A 85 17.98 -4.56 -15.48
N ALA A 86 17.13 -3.68 -14.98
CA ALA A 86 17.03 -2.29 -15.41
C ALA A 86 18.14 -1.43 -14.80
N ASP A 87 18.60 -1.80 -13.61
CA ASP A 87 19.71 -1.17 -12.90
C ASP A 87 20.49 -2.22 -12.11
N TRP A 88 21.82 -2.04 -12.03
CA TRP A 88 22.71 -2.98 -11.36
C TRP A 88 23.90 -2.25 -10.73
N THR A 89 24.00 -2.35 -9.43
CA THR A 89 25.15 -1.87 -8.64
C THR A 89 25.61 -2.97 -7.69
N ASN A 90 26.73 -2.75 -6.99
CA ASN A 90 27.20 -3.73 -6.00
C ASN A 90 26.23 -3.94 -4.80
N LEU A 91 25.30 -3.02 -4.58
CA LEU A 91 24.40 -3.02 -3.42
C LEU A 91 22.92 -3.10 -3.79
N LEU A 92 22.58 -2.84 -5.04
CA LEU A 92 21.20 -2.73 -5.51
C LEU A 92 21.06 -3.28 -6.93
N ILE A 93 20.02 -4.08 -7.14
CA ILE A 93 19.55 -4.49 -8.46
C ILE A 93 18.08 -4.10 -8.59
N VAL A 94 17.73 -3.49 -9.72
CA VAL A 94 16.32 -3.24 -10.10
C VAL A 94 16.01 -4.07 -11.32
N THR A 95 14.99 -4.89 -11.23
CA THR A 95 14.52 -5.77 -12.31
C THR A 95 13.00 -5.79 -12.35
N THR A 96 12.44 -6.62 -13.19
CA THR A 96 10.99 -6.88 -13.23
C THR A 96 10.72 -8.37 -13.16
N VAL A 97 9.56 -8.75 -12.63
CA VAL A 97 9.09 -10.14 -12.69
C VAL A 97 8.97 -10.55 -14.16
N PRO A 98 9.72 -11.57 -14.63
CA PRO A 98 9.77 -11.90 -16.04
C PRO A 98 8.52 -12.65 -16.52
N VAL A 99 8.27 -12.58 -17.81
CA VAL A 99 7.24 -13.40 -18.48
C VAL A 99 7.66 -14.87 -18.43
N GLY A 100 6.69 -15.75 -18.19
CA GLY A 100 6.91 -17.20 -18.18
C GLY A 100 7.10 -17.82 -16.81
N VAL A 101 7.18 -17.00 -15.75
CA VAL A 101 7.17 -17.49 -14.37
C VAL A 101 5.72 -17.85 -13.99
N PRO A 102 5.48 -19.06 -13.45
CA PRO A 102 4.13 -19.46 -13.04
C PRO A 102 3.66 -18.67 -11.80
N VAL A 103 2.35 -18.53 -11.67
CA VAL A 103 1.72 -17.92 -10.47
C VAL A 103 1.92 -18.85 -9.28
N GLY A 104 2.24 -18.27 -8.13
CA GLY A 104 2.47 -18.97 -6.88
C GLY A 104 3.84 -18.65 -6.26
N PRO A 105 4.20 -19.36 -5.19
CA PRO A 105 5.52 -19.24 -4.59
C PRO A 105 6.60 -19.69 -5.55
N ASP A 106 7.61 -18.86 -5.70
CA ASP A 106 8.79 -19.10 -6.52
C ASP A 106 10.06 -18.82 -5.72
N THR A 107 11.22 -19.19 -6.19
CA THR A 107 12.50 -18.82 -5.60
C THR A 107 13.19 -17.77 -6.45
N LEU A 108 13.60 -16.67 -5.80
CA LEU A 108 14.41 -15.62 -6.39
C LEU A 108 15.83 -15.69 -5.83
N PHE A 109 16.82 -15.66 -6.68
CA PHE A 109 18.23 -15.55 -6.29
C PHE A 109 19.06 -14.78 -7.31
N VAL A 110 20.22 -14.33 -6.90
CA VAL A 110 21.18 -13.61 -7.74
C VAL A 110 22.39 -14.53 -7.99
N GLU A 111 22.76 -14.67 -9.25
CA GLU A 111 23.99 -15.32 -9.68
C GLU A 111 24.99 -14.29 -10.19
N THR A 112 26.26 -14.48 -9.87
CA THR A 112 27.37 -13.67 -10.35
C THR A 112 28.59 -14.57 -10.61
N SER A 113 29.66 -14.04 -11.18
CA SER A 113 30.94 -14.74 -11.27
C SER A 113 31.54 -15.11 -9.90
N GLY A 114 31.07 -14.49 -8.82
CA GLY A 114 31.46 -14.80 -7.44
C GLY A 114 30.66 -15.94 -6.79
N GLY A 115 29.60 -16.42 -7.42
CA GLY A 115 28.73 -17.48 -6.92
C GLY A 115 27.25 -17.13 -6.97
N THR A 116 26.44 -17.85 -6.18
CA THR A 116 24.97 -17.73 -6.12
C THR A 116 24.55 -17.30 -4.70
N SER A 117 23.57 -16.41 -4.61
CA SER A 117 22.99 -16.00 -3.32
C SER A 117 22.13 -17.11 -2.70
N THR A 118 21.84 -17.00 -1.41
CA THR A 118 20.77 -17.79 -0.80
C THR A 118 19.43 -17.44 -1.48
N PRO A 119 18.62 -18.45 -1.90
CA PRO A 119 17.31 -18.22 -2.49
C PRO A 119 16.32 -17.56 -1.49
N ILE A 120 15.50 -16.66 -1.99
CA ILE A 120 14.39 -16.02 -1.25
C ILE A 120 13.08 -16.45 -1.89
N ILE A 121 12.05 -16.75 -1.11
CA ILE A 121 10.72 -17.02 -1.63
C ILE A 121 10.12 -15.69 -2.10
N PHE A 122 9.71 -15.65 -3.37
CA PHE A 122 9.01 -14.54 -4.00
C PHE A 122 7.68 -15.05 -4.56
N THR A 123 6.56 -14.45 -4.13
CA THR A 123 5.25 -14.90 -4.60
C THR A 123 4.87 -14.20 -5.90
N ILE A 124 4.76 -14.96 -6.98
CA ILE A 124 4.22 -14.46 -8.25
C ILE A 124 2.71 -14.37 -8.14
N VAL A 125 2.18 -13.16 -8.27
CA VAL A 125 0.76 -12.86 -8.14
C VAL A 125 0.12 -12.90 -9.53
N ALA A 126 -1.08 -13.48 -9.62
CA ALA A 126 -1.85 -13.45 -10.84
C ALA A 126 -2.18 -12.00 -11.25
N LYS A 127 -2.04 -11.68 -12.53
CA LYS A 127 -2.52 -10.40 -13.04
C LYS A 127 -4.05 -10.42 -13.06
N VAL A 128 -4.67 -9.57 -12.24
CA VAL A 128 -6.11 -9.40 -12.25
C VAL A 128 -6.52 -8.69 -13.55
N ALA A 129 -7.29 -9.36 -14.37
CA ALA A 129 -7.89 -8.74 -15.55
C ALA A 129 -9.14 -7.97 -15.09
N PHE A 130 -9.02 -6.68 -14.95
CA PHE A 130 -10.17 -5.82 -14.66
C PHE A 130 -10.93 -5.52 -15.94
N SER A 131 -12.16 -6.05 -16.03
CA SER A 131 -13.14 -5.68 -17.07
C SER A 131 -14.49 -5.50 -16.40
N PRO A 132 -15.26 -4.44 -16.70
CA PRO A 132 -16.58 -4.22 -16.10
C PRO A 132 -17.55 -5.33 -16.40
N SER A 133 -17.36 -5.99 -17.54
CA SER A 133 -18.20 -7.11 -17.96
C SER A 133 -17.88 -8.42 -17.24
N THR A 134 -16.81 -8.47 -16.43
CA THR A 134 -16.36 -9.68 -15.74
C THR A 134 -16.25 -9.52 -14.22
N VAL A 135 -16.33 -8.28 -13.69
CA VAL A 135 -16.34 -8.05 -12.24
C VAL A 135 -17.62 -8.64 -11.66
N SER A 136 -17.48 -9.54 -10.72
CA SER A 136 -18.61 -10.11 -9.97
C SER A 136 -18.32 -9.95 -8.48
N TRP A 137 -18.95 -8.95 -7.87
CA TRP A 137 -18.83 -8.73 -6.44
C TRP A 137 -19.50 -9.84 -5.65
N ILE A 138 -18.86 -10.27 -4.59
CA ILE A 138 -19.35 -11.31 -3.69
C ILE A 138 -19.41 -10.72 -2.28
N ALA A 139 -20.56 -10.84 -1.63
CA ALA A 139 -20.68 -10.50 -0.22
C ALA A 139 -19.92 -11.55 0.63
N THR A 140 -19.16 -11.06 1.60
CA THR A 140 -18.44 -11.92 2.56
C THR A 140 -18.84 -11.55 3.99
N THR A 141 -18.12 -12.03 5.00
CA THR A 141 -18.45 -11.80 6.41
C THR A 141 -18.54 -10.32 6.75
N GLY A 142 -19.76 -9.85 7.01
CA GLY A 142 -20.04 -8.44 7.33
C GLY A 142 -19.44 -8.00 8.66
N LEU A 143 -19.22 -6.69 8.82
CA LEU A 143 -18.75 -6.10 10.07
C LEU A 143 -19.74 -6.33 11.21
N PRO A 144 -19.28 -6.53 12.46
CA PRO A 144 -20.16 -6.65 13.64
C PRO A 144 -21.01 -5.38 13.85
N VAL A 145 -20.44 -4.22 13.53
CA VAL A 145 -21.10 -2.91 13.62
C VAL A 145 -20.89 -2.13 12.33
N GLY A 146 -21.83 -1.25 11.97
CA GLY A 146 -21.66 -0.34 10.84
C GLY A 146 -20.64 0.74 11.19
N LEU A 147 -19.70 0.98 10.26
CA LEU A 147 -18.63 1.96 10.39
C LEU A 147 -18.46 2.75 9.09
N SER A 148 -18.03 4.01 9.21
CA SER A 148 -17.57 4.83 8.11
C SER A 148 -16.28 5.57 8.48
N GLY A 149 -15.53 6.05 7.48
CA GLY A 149 -14.26 6.74 7.74
C GLY A 149 -13.26 5.89 8.54
N HIS A 150 -13.43 4.57 8.56
CA HIS A 150 -12.47 3.63 9.10
C HIS A 150 -11.33 3.42 8.11
N ALA A 151 -10.17 3.05 8.62
CA ALA A 151 -9.07 2.63 7.78
C ALA A 151 -9.10 1.10 7.56
N VAL A 152 -8.66 0.66 6.38
CA VAL A 152 -8.49 -0.76 6.06
C VAL A 152 -7.07 -0.99 5.60
N ALA A 153 -6.46 -2.06 6.08
CA ALA A 153 -5.17 -2.52 5.62
C ALA A 153 -5.19 -4.05 5.49
N ALA A 154 -4.38 -4.58 4.59
CA ALA A 154 -4.22 -6.01 4.43
C ALA A 154 -2.74 -6.37 4.31
N ALA A 155 -2.40 -7.55 4.77
CA ALA A 155 -1.05 -8.09 4.64
C ALA A 155 -1.05 -9.61 4.70
N THR A 156 -0.05 -10.21 4.07
CA THR A 156 0.31 -11.60 4.31
C THR A 156 1.40 -11.63 5.38
N LEU A 157 1.07 -12.18 6.54
CA LEU A 157 1.97 -12.26 7.68
C LEU A 157 2.87 -13.48 7.56
N PRO A 158 4.17 -13.35 7.90
CA PRO A 158 5.10 -14.46 7.89
C PRO A 158 4.78 -15.46 9.00
N GLY A 159 5.03 -16.75 8.72
CA GLY A 159 4.84 -17.85 9.67
C GLY A 159 5.21 -19.18 9.02
N VAL A 160 5.01 -20.28 9.74
CA VAL A 160 5.18 -21.65 9.18
C VAL A 160 4.27 -21.84 7.96
N THR A 161 3.05 -21.32 8.05
CA THR A 161 2.13 -21.07 6.95
C THR A 161 1.83 -19.58 6.89
N PRO A 162 2.20 -18.86 5.83
CA PRO A 162 1.85 -17.46 5.67
C PRO A 162 0.34 -17.28 5.74
N THR A 163 -0.11 -16.28 6.49
CA THR A 163 -1.53 -16.01 6.72
C THR A 163 -1.88 -14.62 6.22
N SER A 164 -2.79 -14.54 5.27
CA SER A 164 -3.34 -13.25 4.83
C SER A 164 -4.41 -12.76 5.80
N VAL A 165 -4.30 -11.51 6.19
CA VAL A 165 -5.14 -10.87 7.21
C VAL A 165 -5.59 -9.51 6.71
N VAL A 166 -6.85 -9.17 6.98
CA VAL A 166 -7.43 -7.85 6.74
C VAL A 166 -7.75 -7.21 8.08
N TYR A 167 -7.45 -5.92 8.21
CA TYR A 167 -7.68 -5.08 9.38
C TYR A 167 -8.71 -4.00 9.07
N VAL A 168 -9.61 -3.73 10.04
CA VAL A 168 -10.50 -2.57 10.06
C VAL A 168 -10.22 -1.81 11.34
N VAL A 169 -9.85 -0.53 11.21
CA VAL A 169 -9.28 0.26 12.29
C VAL A 169 -10.04 1.54 12.48
N GLY A 170 -10.49 1.80 13.71
CA GLY A 170 -11.18 3.02 14.07
C GLY A 170 -12.47 3.23 13.29
N GLY A 171 -12.66 4.43 12.77
CA GLY A 171 -13.85 4.87 12.05
C GLY A 171 -14.88 5.53 12.96
N ALA A 172 -15.98 5.99 12.37
CA ALA A 172 -17.10 6.62 13.03
C ALA A 172 -18.32 5.70 13.07
N ASP A 173 -19.04 5.68 14.18
CA ASP A 173 -20.30 4.95 14.35
C ASP A 173 -21.53 5.75 13.85
N SER A 174 -22.73 5.21 14.07
CA SER A 174 -23.99 5.84 13.66
C SER A 174 -24.27 7.22 14.30
N THR A 175 -23.55 7.57 15.36
CA THR A 175 -23.59 8.90 15.99
C THR A 175 -22.47 9.81 15.49
N ASN A 176 -21.70 9.37 14.50
CA ASN A 176 -20.49 10.01 13.99
C ASN A 176 -19.36 10.14 15.02
N ALA A 177 -19.43 9.40 16.13
CA ALA A 177 -18.37 9.39 17.13
C ALA A 177 -17.20 8.51 16.65
N PRO A 178 -15.95 8.99 16.71
CA PRO A 178 -14.78 8.17 16.43
C PRO A 178 -14.69 6.98 17.39
N ARG A 179 -14.18 5.85 16.90
CA ARG A 179 -14.03 4.60 17.62
C ARG A 179 -12.55 4.22 17.77
N ASP A 180 -12.26 3.49 18.81
CA ASP A 180 -10.93 2.91 19.09
C ASP A 180 -10.81 1.44 18.67
N SER A 181 -11.88 0.89 18.09
CA SER A 181 -11.96 -0.52 17.75
C SER A 181 -10.98 -0.91 16.65
N VAL A 182 -10.36 -2.08 16.84
CA VAL A 182 -9.53 -2.73 15.83
C VAL A 182 -10.07 -4.14 15.64
N LEU A 183 -10.48 -4.42 14.41
CA LEU A 183 -10.98 -5.73 13.98
C LEU A 183 -9.99 -6.34 12.99
N TYR A 184 -9.88 -7.66 12.99
CA TYR A 184 -9.14 -8.38 11.97
C TYR A 184 -9.87 -9.66 11.57
N ALA A 185 -9.69 -10.07 10.33
CA ALA A 185 -10.19 -11.32 9.78
C ALA A 185 -9.11 -11.99 8.94
N THR A 186 -9.00 -13.31 9.06
CA THR A 186 -8.12 -14.10 8.19
C THR A 186 -8.78 -14.34 6.85
N VAL A 187 -7.97 -14.45 5.81
CA VAL A 187 -8.41 -14.76 4.45
C VAL A 187 -8.29 -16.26 4.20
N SER A 188 -9.34 -16.87 3.67
CA SER A 188 -9.33 -18.28 3.25
C SER A 188 -8.56 -18.49 1.94
N ASN A 189 -8.34 -19.75 1.56
CA ASN A 189 -7.73 -20.10 0.27
C ASN A 189 -8.56 -19.69 -0.96
N SER A 190 -9.82 -19.32 -0.76
CA SER A 190 -10.72 -18.86 -1.83
C SER A 190 -10.95 -17.34 -1.80
N GLY A 191 -10.17 -16.60 -1.04
CA GLY A 191 -10.30 -15.14 -0.90
C GLY A 191 -11.39 -14.68 0.07
N THR A 192 -12.25 -15.58 0.59
CA THR A 192 -13.30 -15.18 1.53
C THR A 192 -12.74 -14.83 2.90
N LEU A 193 -13.39 -13.89 3.59
CA LEU A 193 -13.02 -13.54 4.96
C LEU A 193 -13.65 -14.50 5.98
N GLY A 194 -12.85 -14.90 6.95
CA GLY A 194 -13.31 -15.56 8.17
C GLY A 194 -14.11 -14.61 9.08
N ALA A 195 -14.39 -15.05 10.30
CA ALA A 195 -15.05 -14.23 11.30
C ALA A 195 -14.18 -13.04 11.71
N TRP A 196 -14.80 -11.88 11.95
CA TRP A 196 -14.14 -10.73 12.52
C TRP A 196 -13.80 -10.93 13.99
N ASN A 197 -12.54 -10.84 14.30
CA ASN A 197 -12.01 -10.92 15.66
C ASN A 197 -11.68 -9.51 16.17
N LYS A 198 -11.90 -9.30 17.47
CA LYS A 198 -11.42 -8.06 18.12
C LYS A 198 -9.94 -8.20 18.42
N SER A 199 -9.23 -7.08 18.26
CA SER A 199 -7.82 -6.94 18.61
C SER A 199 -7.65 -5.94 19.76
N ALA A 200 -6.41 -5.69 20.20
CA ALA A 200 -6.14 -4.58 21.12
C ALA A 200 -6.67 -3.27 20.54
N VAL A 201 -7.44 -2.54 21.32
CA VAL A 201 -8.01 -1.26 20.91
C VAL A 201 -6.93 -0.19 20.79
N LEU A 202 -7.14 0.81 19.96
CA LEU A 202 -6.27 1.98 19.84
C LEU A 202 -6.19 2.74 21.16
N PRO A 203 -5.07 3.40 21.46
CA PRO A 203 -4.94 4.24 22.66
C PRO A 203 -5.93 5.40 22.74
N ALA A 204 -6.45 5.86 21.61
CA ALA A 204 -7.52 6.85 21.53
C ALA A 204 -8.43 6.57 20.32
N PRO A 205 -9.73 6.95 20.41
CA PRO A 205 -10.65 6.88 19.28
C PRO A 205 -10.16 7.73 18.11
N ILE A 206 -10.30 7.18 16.89
CA ILE A 206 -9.86 7.86 15.67
C ILE A 206 -10.71 7.45 14.47
N ALA A 207 -11.03 8.41 13.60
CA ALA A 207 -11.66 8.19 12.31
C ALA A 207 -10.85 8.89 11.22
N TYR A 208 -11.09 8.54 9.95
CA TYR A 208 -10.45 9.16 8.79
C TYR A 208 -8.91 9.14 8.85
N ALA A 209 -8.33 8.17 9.56
CA ALA A 209 -6.90 7.86 9.53
C ALA A 209 -6.57 7.03 8.29
N ALA A 210 -5.29 6.98 7.93
CA ALA A 210 -4.78 5.96 7.03
C ALA A 210 -4.19 4.79 7.84
N ALA A 211 -4.25 3.57 7.28
CA ALA A 211 -3.62 2.40 7.89
C ALA A 211 -2.80 1.64 6.84
N VAL A 212 -1.62 1.17 7.25
CA VAL A 212 -0.75 0.34 6.44
C VAL A 212 -0.07 -0.72 7.30
N VAL A 213 0.27 -1.86 6.71
CA VAL A 213 1.01 -2.94 7.39
C VAL A 213 2.37 -3.10 6.74
N ALA A 214 3.41 -3.21 7.56
CA ALA A 214 4.74 -3.59 7.10
C ALA A 214 5.27 -4.80 7.87
N THR A 215 6.09 -5.58 7.17
CA THR A 215 6.89 -6.67 7.73
C THR A 215 8.34 -6.42 7.37
N PRO A 216 9.08 -5.59 8.15
CA PRO A 216 10.46 -5.25 7.85
C PRO A 216 11.33 -6.51 7.81
N SER A 217 12.12 -6.68 6.76
CA SER A 217 12.98 -7.85 6.57
C SER A 217 14.19 -7.86 7.51
N ASN A 218 14.58 -6.71 8.04
CA ASN A 218 15.70 -6.51 8.94
C ASN A 218 15.28 -6.34 10.42
N SER A 219 14.06 -6.74 10.78
CA SER A 219 13.60 -6.68 12.17
C SER A 219 14.47 -7.55 13.09
N PRO A 220 14.84 -7.08 14.30
CA PRO A 220 15.60 -7.85 15.26
C PRO A 220 14.86 -9.12 15.74
N VAL A 221 13.52 -9.13 15.63
CA VAL A 221 12.70 -10.32 15.80
C VAL A 221 12.22 -10.71 14.41
N MET A 222 12.78 -11.77 13.87
CA MET A 222 12.52 -12.26 12.52
C MET A 222 11.01 -12.47 12.31
N GLY A 223 10.46 -11.84 11.27
CA GLY A 223 9.03 -11.94 10.94
C GLY A 223 8.09 -11.04 11.73
N SER A 224 8.60 -10.08 12.51
CA SER A 224 7.73 -9.07 13.14
C SER A 224 7.02 -8.23 12.10
N SER A 225 5.72 -8.11 12.23
CA SER A 225 4.87 -7.27 11.39
C SER A 225 4.23 -6.18 12.24
N TYR A 226 4.03 -5.02 11.64
CA TYR A 226 3.52 -3.84 12.33
C TYR A 226 2.35 -3.22 11.55
N LEU A 227 1.30 -2.88 12.27
CA LEU A 227 0.18 -2.09 11.77
C LEU A 227 0.38 -0.63 12.18
N TYR A 228 0.48 0.27 11.20
CA TYR A 228 0.57 1.71 11.43
C TYR A 228 -0.80 2.34 11.22
N VAL A 229 -1.17 3.27 12.13
CA VAL A 229 -2.36 4.10 12.00
C VAL A 229 -1.91 5.55 12.04
N ILE A 230 -2.14 6.26 10.95
CA ILE A 230 -1.45 7.51 10.64
C ILE A 230 -2.46 8.66 10.56
N GLY A 231 -2.26 9.70 11.38
CA GLY A 231 -3.12 10.85 11.40
C GLY A 231 -4.57 10.49 11.79
N GLY A 232 -5.53 11.15 11.20
CA GLY A 232 -6.96 10.94 11.44
C GLY A 232 -7.58 12.03 12.29
N ASP A 233 -8.83 11.81 12.65
CA ASP A 233 -9.68 12.74 13.37
C ASP A 233 -10.09 12.17 14.72
N SER A 234 -9.85 12.92 15.79
CA SER A 234 -10.15 12.51 17.16
C SER A 234 -11.54 12.96 17.67
N THR A 235 -12.30 13.69 16.85
CA THR A 235 -13.66 14.18 17.19
C THR A 235 -14.60 14.08 16.00
N ALA A 236 -15.90 14.06 16.26
CA ALA A 236 -16.93 14.07 15.22
C ALA A 236 -16.96 15.37 14.39
N SER A 237 -16.33 16.43 14.85
CA SER A 237 -16.31 17.75 14.19
C SER A 237 -15.07 18.01 13.32
N GLY A 238 -14.14 17.06 13.24
CA GLY A 238 -12.93 17.24 12.44
C GLY A 238 -11.79 17.91 13.21
N LYS A 239 -11.25 17.23 14.24
CA LYS A 239 -10.03 17.67 14.93
C LYS A 239 -8.88 16.74 14.51
N PRO A 240 -8.10 17.14 13.49
CA PRO A 240 -7.01 16.32 13.01
C PRO A 240 -5.92 16.12 14.05
N VAL A 241 -5.25 14.97 13.99
CA VAL A 241 -4.09 14.63 14.82
C VAL A 241 -2.86 14.35 13.97
N ALA A 242 -1.68 14.55 14.56
CA ALA A 242 -0.40 14.20 13.92
C ALA A 242 0.14 12.85 14.40
N THR A 243 -0.54 12.21 15.33
CA THR A 243 -0.09 10.95 15.95
C THR A 243 0.01 9.83 14.93
N VAL A 244 1.06 9.05 15.05
CA VAL A 244 1.22 7.78 14.35
C VAL A 244 1.31 6.68 15.40
N TYR A 245 0.28 5.82 15.43
CA TYR A 245 0.30 4.61 16.26
C TYR A 245 1.00 3.48 15.50
N ILE A 246 1.71 2.66 16.27
CA ILE A 246 2.35 1.43 15.80
C ILE A 246 1.87 0.27 16.66
N GLY A 247 1.29 -0.74 16.05
CA GLY A 247 0.81 -1.95 16.69
C GLY A 247 1.64 -3.16 16.26
N LEU A 248 2.22 -3.88 17.21
CA LEU A 248 2.92 -5.14 16.94
C LEU A 248 1.89 -6.25 16.66
N LEU A 249 2.07 -6.97 15.57
CA LEU A 249 1.18 -8.05 15.14
C LEU A 249 1.69 -9.41 15.63
N SER A 250 0.78 -10.24 16.13
CA SER A 250 1.04 -11.67 16.35
C SER A 250 1.03 -12.42 15.01
N ALA A 251 1.57 -13.62 14.97
CA ALA A 251 1.50 -14.51 13.81
C ALA A 251 0.06 -14.82 13.34
N GLY A 252 -0.91 -14.76 14.26
CA GLY A 252 -2.34 -14.94 13.95
C GLY A 252 -3.07 -13.66 13.54
N GLY A 253 -2.36 -12.53 13.43
CA GLY A 253 -2.89 -11.25 12.97
C GLY A 253 -3.41 -10.31 14.06
N ALA A 254 -3.53 -10.75 15.31
CA ALA A 254 -3.95 -9.84 16.38
C ALA A 254 -2.87 -8.80 16.69
N VAL A 255 -3.25 -7.55 16.92
CA VAL A 255 -2.38 -6.55 17.54
C VAL A 255 -2.17 -6.92 19.01
N THR A 256 -0.92 -7.10 19.43
CA THR A 256 -0.56 -7.50 20.79
C THR A 256 -0.39 -6.31 21.75
N GLY A 257 -0.14 -5.14 21.20
CA GLY A 257 0.01 -3.88 21.95
C GLY A 257 0.26 -2.72 21.01
N TRP A 258 -0.04 -1.51 21.49
CA TRP A 258 0.14 -0.26 20.77
C TRP A 258 1.24 0.59 21.41
N GLY A 259 2.02 1.22 20.56
CA GLY A 259 2.92 2.31 20.87
C GLY A 259 2.68 3.51 19.96
N THR A 260 3.51 4.52 20.08
CA THR A 260 3.60 5.64 19.14
C THR A 260 4.97 5.63 18.48
N THR A 261 5.03 6.12 17.26
CA THR A 261 6.27 6.35 16.53
C THR A 261 6.33 7.81 16.06
N THR A 262 7.28 8.18 15.20
CA THR A 262 7.50 9.56 14.76
C THR A 262 6.22 10.18 14.21
N SER A 263 5.70 11.19 14.89
CA SER A 263 4.47 11.91 14.49
C SER A 263 4.66 12.65 13.18
N LEU A 264 3.56 12.82 12.44
CA LEU A 264 3.52 13.66 11.24
C LEU A 264 3.97 15.10 11.55
N PRO A 265 4.56 15.82 10.59
CA PRO A 265 4.96 17.22 10.77
C PRO A 265 3.80 18.17 11.07
N ALA A 266 2.58 17.82 10.65
CA ALA A 266 1.36 18.57 10.93
C ALA A 266 0.17 17.63 11.11
N PRO A 267 -0.84 18.01 11.94
CA PRO A 267 -2.07 17.26 12.08
C PRO A 267 -2.85 17.18 10.76
N VAL A 268 -3.33 15.99 10.40
CA VAL A 268 -4.07 15.76 9.17
C VAL A 268 -4.98 14.53 9.28
N HIS A 269 -6.18 14.60 8.68
CA HIS A 269 -7.08 13.46 8.48
C HIS A 269 -7.42 13.26 6.99
N SER A 270 -8.06 12.17 6.62
CA SER A 270 -8.47 11.86 5.24
C SER A 270 -7.31 11.94 4.24
N LEU A 271 -6.14 11.55 4.70
CA LEU A 271 -4.89 11.46 3.94
C LEU A 271 -4.77 10.10 3.26
N GLY A 272 -3.94 10.02 2.25
CA GLY A 272 -3.49 8.75 1.67
C GLY A 272 -2.19 8.27 2.30
N ALA A 273 -2.04 6.95 2.48
CA ALA A 273 -0.77 6.33 2.89
C ALA A 273 -0.53 5.02 2.15
N VAL A 274 0.72 4.77 1.77
CA VAL A 274 1.19 3.52 1.16
C VAL A 274 2.58 3.19 1.66
N ILE A 275 2.98 1.93 1.48
CA ILE A 275 4.36 1.48 1.73
C ILE A 275 4.98 1.01 0.42
N PHE A 276 6.23 1.41 0.22
CA PHE A 276 7.07 0.89 -0.84
C PHE A 276 8.51 0.76 -0.34
N ASN A 277 9.09 -0.40 -0.56
CA ASN A 277 10.49 -0.72 -0.23
C ASN A 277 10.92 -0.23 1.16
N GLY A 278 10.19 -0.62 2.22
CA GLY A 278 10.50 -0.25 3.61
C GLY A 278 10.30 1.23 3.95
N THR A 279 9.60 1.98 3.11
CA THR A 279 9.32 3.40 3.30
C THR A 279 7.82 3.66 3.27
N VAL A 280 7.31 4.40 4.24
CA VAL A 280 5.94 4.89 4.29
C VAL A 280 5.87 6.22 3.54
N TYR A 281 4.92 6.37 2.63
CA TYR A 281 4.59 7.63 1.94
C TYR A 281 3.21 8.07 2.37
N VAL A 282 3.06 9.35 2.68
CA VAL A 282 1.77 9.97 2.99
C VAL A 282 1.55 11.19 2.12
N ALA A 283 0.32 11.43 1.70
CA ALA A 283 -0.01 12.55 0.83
C ALA A 283 -1.35 13.17 1.16
N GLY A 284 -1.48 14.48 0.96
CA GLY A 284 -2.74 15.21 1.05
C GLY A 284 -3.42 15.09 2.41
N GLY A 285 -4.73 15.14 2.38
CA GLY A 285 -5.62 15.11 3.55
C GLY A 285 -6.17 16.48 3.87
N SER A 286 -6.87 16.57 5.01
CA SER A 286 -7.41 17.81 5.57
C SER A 286 -6.68 18.19 6.84
N GLY A 287 -6.15 19.41 6.89
CA GLY A 287 -5.51 20.00 8.04
C GLY A 287 -6.49 20.69 9.00
N SER A 288 -5.98 21.56 9.86
CA SER A 288 -6.81 22.36 10.76
C SER A 288 -7.85 23.17 10.00
N GLY A 289 -9.10 23.18 10.50
CA GLY A 289 -10.23 23.82 9.83
C GLY A 289 -10.76 23.04 8.61
N ASN A 290 -10.41 21.78 8.51
CA ASN A 290 -10.83 20.86 7.44
C ASN A 290 -10.42 21.29 6.02
N ALA A 291 -9.45 22.19 5.89
CA ALA A 291 -8.92 22.62 4.59
C ALA A 291 -8.01 21.53 4.00
N ALA A 292 -8.20 21.23 2.72
CA ALA A 292 -7.34 20.30 2.01
C ALA A 292 -5.90 20.81 1.95
N VAL A 293 -4.92 19.87 2.01
CA VAL A 293 -3.49 20.16 1.91
C VAL A 293 -2.87 19.40 0.75
N ALA A 294 -1.73 19.90 0.25
CA ALA A 294 -0.99 19.29 -0.85
C ALA A 294 0.31 18.60 -0.42
N THR A 295 0.58 18.56 0.88
CA THR A 295 1.85 18.06 1.43
C THR A 295 2.04 16.57 1.15
N VAL A 296 3.27 16.19 0.88
CA VAL A 296 3.70 14.81 0.71
C VAL A 296 4.93 14.58 1.57
N TYR A 297 4.93 13.51 2.34
CA TYR A 297 6.06 13.12 3.18
C TYR A 297 6.39 11.65 2.99
N ARG A 298 7.64 11.28 3.30
CA ARG A 298 8.07 9.91 3.43
C ARG A 298 8.81 9.69 4.76
N ALA A 299 8.73 8.48 5.30
CA ALA A 299 9.52 8.06 6.46
C ALA A 299 10.00 6.61 6.27
N VAL A 300 11.27 6.36 6.54
CA VAL A 300 11.84 5.01 6.45
C VAL A 300 11.46 4.21 7.68
N ILE A 301 11.03 2.97 7.48
CA ILE A 301 10.74 2.02 8.56
C ILE A 301 12.06 1.46 9.08
N GLN A 302 12.30 1.63 10.39
CA GLN A 302 13.49 1.11 11.06
C GLN A 302 13.34 -0.38 11.37
N SER A 303 14.43 -1.04 11.72
CA SER A 303 14.45 -2.47 12.04
C SER A 303 13.53 -2.86 13.21
N ASP A 304 13.29 -1.95 14.15
CA ASP A 304 12.38 -2.14 15.29
C ASP A 304 10.91 -1.79 14.96
N GLY A 305 10.63 -1.46 13.71
CA GLY A 305 9.33 -1.01 13.22
C GLY A 305 9.06 0.48 13.44
N SER A 306 9.88 1.21 14.18
CA SER A 306 9.68 2.65 14.33
C SER A 306 9.88 3.39 13.00
N LEU A 307 9.24 4.54 12.85
CA LEU A 307 9.46 5.41 11.69
C LEU A 307 10.61 6.39 11.98
N GLY A 308 11.51 6.53 11.02
CA GLY A 308 12.48 7.60 10.99
C GLY A 308 11.83 8.98 10.86
N ALA A 309 12.64 10.03 10.73
CA ALA A 309 12.14 11.39 10.53
C ALA A 309 11.37 11.51 9.20
N TRP A 310 10.25 12.21 9.23
CA TRP A 310 9.49 12.53 8.03
C TRP A 310 10.26 13.53 7.15
N GLN A 311 10.41 13.18 5.89
CA GLN A 311 11.09 13.99 4.88
C GLN A 311 10.05 14.50 3.87
N ALA A 312 10.03 15.82 3.68
CA ALA A 312 9.17 16.44 2.69
C ALA A 312 9.54 15.99 1.27
N GLN A 313 8.53 15.76 0.46
CA GLN A 313 8.61 15.39 -0.95
C GLN A 313 7.94 16.47 -1.80
N PRO A 314 8.13 16.48 -3.12
CA PRO A 314 7.38 17.35 -4.03
C PRO A 314 5.87 17.25 -3.73
N SER A 315 5.26 18.42 -3.46
CA SER A 315 3.84 18.50 -3.13
C SER A 315 2.94 18.11 -4.30
N LEU A 316 1.74 17.60 -4.00
CA LEU A 316 0.69 17.40 -5.01
C LEU A 316 0.45 18.72 -5.79
N PRO A 317 0.11 18.67 -7.09
CA PRO A 317 -0.20 19.84 -7.88
C PRO A 317 -1.36 20.68 -7.33
N PHE A 318 -2.31 20.01 -6.67
CA PHE A 318 -3.44 20.61 -5.99
C PHE A 318 -3.62 19.99 -4.62
N ALA A 319 -4.02 20.80 -3.64
CA ALA A 319 -4.48 20.31 -2.35
C ALA A 319 -5.65 19.35 -2.55
N ARG A 320 -5.66 18.21 -1.85
CA ARG A 320 -6.76 17.25 -1.91
C ARG A 320 -6.92 16.45 -0.63
N SER A 321 -8.16 16.18 -0.28
CA SER A 321 -8.57 15.29 0.79
C SER A 321 -9.61 14.29 0.28
N TYR A 322 -9.88 13.22 1.02
CA TYR A 322 -10.88 12.20 0.66
C TYR A 322 -10.72 11.66 -0.76
N PHE A 323 -9.52 11.35 -1.14
CA PHE A 323 -9.12 10.94 -2.49
C PHE A 323 -8.59 9.50 -2.50
N GLY A 324 -8.56 8.87 -3.66
CA GLY A 324 -7.90 7.60 -3.85
C GLY A 324 -6.38 7.79 -3.87
N PHE A 325 -5.65 7.03 -3.06
CA PHE A 325 -4.19 7.04 -3.04
C PHE A 325 -3.65 5.61 -3.08
N GLY A 326 -2.67 5.36 -3.93
CA GLY A 326 -2.12 4.03 -4.09
C GLY A 326 -0.79 4.04 -4.81
N ILE A 327 -0.24 2.83 -4.99
CA ILE A 327 1.03 2.61 -5.66
C ILE A 327 0.90 1.46 -6.67
N ASN A 328 1.56 1.60 -7.81
CA ASN A 328 1.75 0.52 -8.78
C ASN A 328 3.18 0.60 -9.33
N GLY A 329 3.95 -0.47 -9.13
CA GLY A 329 5.39 -0.45 -9.41
C GLY A 329 6.09 0.63 -8.59
N THR A 330 6.80 1.53 -9.27
CA THR A 330 7.50 2.67 -8.65
C THR A 330 6.68 3.97 -8.65
N PHE A 331 5.43 3.95 -9.09
CA PHE A 331 4.61 5.13 -9.24
C PHE A 331 3.54 5.24 -8.15
N LEU A 332 3.54 6.39 -7.47
CA LEU A 332 2.44 6.83 -6.59
C LEU A 332 1.34 7.48 -7.44
N TYR A 333 0.09 7.25 -7.05
CA TYR A 333 -1.08 7.81 -7.73
C TYR A 333 -2.00 8.51 -6.72
N ALA A 334 -2.53 9.67 -7.11
CA ALA A 334 -3.59 10.36 -6.39
C ALA A 334 -4.74 10.68 -7.34
N LEU A 335 -5.93 10.19 -7.02
CA LEU A 335 -7.09 10.18 -7.90
C LEU A 335 -8.25 10.93 -7.23
N GLY A 336 -8.85 11.88 -7.94
CA GLY A 336 -10.01 12.60 -7.46
C GLY A 336 -9.80 13.31 -6.13
N GLY A 337 -10.83 13.34 -5.31
CA GLY A 337 -10.86 13.98 -3.99
C GLY A 337 -11.48 15.37 -4.00
N ASP A 338 -11.22 16.13 -2.95
CA ASP A 338 -11.72 17.48 -2.76
C ASP A 338 -10.59 18.46 -2.47
N SER A 339 -10.60 19.62 -3.15
CA SER A 339 -9.59 20.67 -2.99
C SER A 339 -10.02 21.81 -2.06
N GLY A 340 -11.21 21.71 -1.46
CA GLY A 340 -11.79 22.71 -0.59
C GLY A 340 -11.71 22.38 0.89
N THR A 341 -12.66 22.95 1.61
CA THR A 341 -12.90 22.67 3.03
C THR A 341 -14.09 21.72 3.13
N VAL A 342 -13.85 20.51 3.61
CA VAL A 342 -14.89 19.46 3.70
C VAL A 342 -14.88 18.89 5.11
N THR A 343 -16.02 18.97 5.78
CA THR A 343 -16.18 18.31 7.08
C THR A 343 -16.34 16.80 6.92
N PRO A 344 -15.82 15.99 7.85
CA PRO A 344 -15.87 14.54 7.77
C PRO A 344 -17.26 13.97 7.50
N ASN A 345 -18.26 14.45 8.22
CA ASN A 345 -19.63 13.94 8.20
C ASN A 345 -20.55 14.63 7.17
N ASP A 346 -20.02 15.56 6.36
CA ASP A 346 -20.80 16.22 5.33
C ASP A 346 -21.13 15.21 4.22
N SER A 347 -22.42 15.02 3.97
CA SER A 347 -22.94 14.17 2.90
C SER A 347 -23.23 14.95 1.61
N SER A 348 -23.03 16.28 1.63
CA SER A 348 -23.17 17.10 0.43
C SER A 348 -21.93 16.96 -0.46
N LEU A 349 -22.16 17.06 -1.78
CA LEU A 349 -21.04 17.14 -2.70
C LEU A 349 -20.44 18.55 -2.65
N SER A 350 -19.15 18.61 -2.44
CA SER A 350 -18.38 19.83 -2.55
C SER A 350 -18.28 20.31 -4.00
N ALA A 351 -18.46 21.60 -4.24
CA ALA A 351 -18.20 22.23 -5.53
C ALA A 351 -16.68 22.18 -5.94
N LYS A 352 -15.83 21.73 -5.02
CA LYS A 352 -14.37 21.58 -5.20
C LYS A 352 -13.93 20.13 -5.42
N ALA A 353 -14.87 19.20 -5.60
CA ALA A 353 -14.53 17.84 -6.00
C ALA A 353 -13.81 17.85 -7.36
N ILE A 354 -12.82 17.00 -7.52
CA ILE A 354 -11.92 16.95 -8.68
C ILE A 354 -11.95 15.57 -9.33
N SER A 355 -11.65 15.54 -10.63
CA SER A 355 -11.55 14.28 -11.42
C SER A 355 -10.12 13.99 -11.86
N ASP A 356 -9.15 14.85 -11.51
CA ASP A 356 -7.78 14.69 -11.96
C ASP A 356 -7.12 13.45 -11.35
N VAL A 357 -6.33 12.79 -12.18
CA VAL A 357 -5.40 11.73 -11.80
C VAL A 357 -3.99 12.26 -11.96
N VAL A 358 -3.21 12.19 -10.89
CA VAL A 358 -1.80 12.58 -10.90
C VAL A 358 -0.95 11.43 -10.42
N TYR A 359 0.26 11.33 -10.94
CA TYR A 359 1.21 10.29 -10.55
C TYR A 359 2.62 10.87 -10.40
N ALA A 360 3.44 10.22 -9.58
CA ALA A 360 4.84 10.58 -9.37
C ALA A 360 5.69 9.33 -9.23
N GLU A 361 6.86 9.34 -9.85
CA GLU A 361 7.79 8.24 -9.78
C GLU A 361 8.68 8.33 -8.53
N ILE A 362 8.90 7.19 -7.89
CA ILE A 362 9.85 7.02 -6.79
C ILE A 362 11.21 6.63 -7.40
N ASP A 363 12.25 7.39 -7.10
CA ASP A 363 13.62 6.95 -7.31
C ASP A 363 13.94 5.83 -6.30
N VAL A 364 14.00 4.61 -6.78
CA VAL A 364 14.20 3.41 -5.94
C VAL A 364 15.52 3.41 -5.18
N ARG A 365 16.52 4.19 -5.62
CA ARG A 365 17.83 4.28 -4.95
C ARG A 365 17.79 5.14 -3.70
N THR A 366 16.98 6.19 -3.73
CA THR A 366 16.90 7.17 -2.63
C THR A 366 15.60 7.09 -1.85
N GLY A 367 14.57 6.46 -2.43
CA GLY A 367 13.21 6.47 -1.93
C GLY A 367 12.52 7.84 -2.05
N ASN A 368 13.16 8.86 -2.64
CA ASN A 368 12.53 10.15 -2.89
C ASN A 368 11.68 10.09 -4.17
N LEU A 369 10.71 10.99 -4.29
CA LEU A 369 10.12 11.25 -5.60
C LEU A 369 11.17 11.82 -6.52
N THR A 370 11.11 11.45 -7.81
CA THR A 370 12.04 11.98 -8.82
C THR A 370 11.90 13.49 -8.94
N ALA A 371 12.91 14.15 -9.50
CA ALA A 371 12.92 15.60 -9.68
C ALA A 371 11.77 16.12 -10.56
N THR A 372 11.18 15.27 -11.40
CA THR A 372 9.97 15.60 -12.19
C THR A 372 8.78 15.86 -11.27
N GLY A 373 8.75 15.24 -10.07
CA GLY A 373 7.64 15.35 -9.13
C GLY A 373 6.34 14.77 -9.69
N TRP A 374 5.23 15.44 -9.42
CA TRP A 374 3.90 14.96 -9.83
C TRP A 374 3.58 15.38 -11.26
N THR A 375 3.15 14.41 -12.06
CA THR A 375 2.68 14.59 -13.43
C THR A 375 1.16 14.45 -13.46
N SER A 376 0.48 15.37 -14.15
CA SER A 376 -0.95 15.23 -14.41
C SER A 376 -1.18 14.27 -15.56
N GLY A 377 -1.94 13.22 -15.32
CA GLY A 377 -2.36 12.29 -16.37
C GLY A 377 -3.29 12.97 -17.40
N ALA A 378 -3.20 12.53 -18.64
CA ALA A 378 -4.17 12.93 -19.68
C ALA A 378 -5.55 12.32 -19.40
N ALA A 379 -5.60 11.12 -18.80
CA ALA A 379 -6.82 10.47 -18.38
C ALA A 379 -7.32 11.06 -17.05
N LYS A 380 -8.63 11.29 -16.98
CA LYS A 380 -9.34 11.76 -15.80
C LYS A 380 -10.36 10.71 -15.37
N LEU A 381 -10.75 10.74 -14.11
CA LEU A 381 -11.93 10.00 -13.66
C LEU A 381 -13.15 10.45 -14.45
N ILE A 382 -14.11 9.54 -14.65
CA ILE A 382 -15.34 9.79 -15.42
C ILE A 382 -16.10 10.99 -14.83
N LYS A 383 -16.05 11.15 -13.51
CA LYS A 383 -16.68 12.26 -12.78
C LYS A 383 -15.72 12.81 -11.72
N ALA A 384 -15.90 14.07 -11.35
CA ALA A 384 -15.31 14.62 -10.14
C ALA A 384 -15.94 13.93 -8.93
N VAL A 385 -15.13 13.27 -8.11
CA VAL A 385 -15.59 12.41 -7.00
C VAL A 385 -14.75 12.63 -5.76
N THR A 386 -15.40 12.65 -4.60
CA THR A 386 -14.78 12.74 -3.28
C THR A 386 -15.30 11.64 -2.35
N LYS A 387 -14.59 11.35 -1.26
CA LYS A 387 -14.98 10.32 -0.28
C LYS A 387 -15.14 8.92 -0.88
N HIS A 388 -14.40 8.68 -1.95
CA HIS A 388 -14.25 7.40 -2.64
C HIS A 388 -12.98 6.69 -2.20
N THR A 389 -12.83 5.46 -2.62
CA THR A 389 -11.60 4.70 -2.48
C THR A 389 -11.02 4.32 -3.84
N ALA A 390 -9.72 4.02 -3.87
CA ALA A 390 -9.07 3.48 -5.06
C ALA A 390 -8.14 2.34 -4.65
N VAL A 391 -8.15 1.25 -5.41
CA VAL A 391 -7.26 0.10 -5.24
C VAL A 391 -6.49 -0.11 -6.53
N MET A 392 -5.16 -0.14 -6.42
CA MET A 392 -4.25 -0.47 -7.52
C MET A 392 -3.99 -1.97 -7.51
N ALA A 393 -4.21 -2.60 -8.65
CA ALA A 393 -4.08 -4.04 -8.78
C ALA A 393 -3.50 -4.40 -10.16
N SER A 394 -2.33 -5.03 -10.17
CA SER A 394 -1.78 -5.68 -11.36
C SER A 394 -1.82 -4.85 -12.66
N GLY A 395 -1.46 -3.58 -12.57
CA GLY A 395 -1.50 -2.65 -13.71
C GLY A 395 -2.89 -2.10 -14.01
N ASN A 396 -3.82 -2.17 -13.05
CA ASN A 396 -5.13 -1.55 -13.12
C ASN A 396 -5.41 -0.74 -11.85
N VAL A 397 -6.35 0.18 -11.94
CA VAL A 397 -6.94 0.87 -10.79
C VAL A 397 -8.44 0.73 -10.81
N LEU A 398 -9.00 0.38 -9.67
CA LEU A 398 -10.44 0.43 -9.38
C LEU A 398 -10.72 1.62 -8.48
N VAL A 399 -11.68 2.45 -8.86
CA VAL A 399 -12.25 3.53 -8.05
C VAL A 399 -13.65 3.12 -7.67
N SER A 400 -13.99 3.16 -6.39
CA SER A 400 -15.28 2.68 -5.89
C SER A 400 -15.97 3.72 -5.02
N GLY A 401 -17.28 3.90 -5.24
CA GLY A 401 -18.18 4.73 -4.45
C GLY A 401 -17.87 6.21 -4.44
N GLY A 402 -18.26 6.89 -3.37
CA GLY A 402 -18.01 8.31 -3.15
C GLY A 402 -19.18 9.22 -3.54
N LEU A 403 -18.98 10.52 -3.36
CA LEU A 403 -19.90 11.58 -3.73
C LEU A 403 -19.42 12.27 -5.00
N TYR A 404 -20.31 12.46 -6.00
CA TYR A 404 -19.98 13.09 -7.27
C TYR A 404 -21.04 14.05 -7.76
N ASN A 405 -20.70 14.96 -8.67
CA ASN A 405 -21.58 16.01 -9.17
C ASN A 405 -22.65 15.42 -10.10
N GLY A 406 -23.92 15.77 -9.88
CA GLY A 406 -25.05 15.29 -10.67
C GLY A 406 -25.76 14.06 -10.11
N ALA A 407 -25.35 13.56 -8.93
CA ALA A 407 -26.10 12.51 -8.24
C ALA A 407 -27.27 13.12 -7.47
N THR A 408 -28.47 13.02 -8.00
CA THR A 408 -29.72 13.25 -7.26
C THR A 408 -30.09 12.04 -6.38
N THR A 409 -29.46 10.90 -6.62
CA THR A 409 -29.50 9.68 -5.82
C THR A 409 -28.15 9.02 -6.01
N GLY A 410 -27.38 8.88 -4.93
CA GLY A 410 -26.02 8.34 -4.98
C GLY A 410 -25.96 7.00 -5.72
N ALA A 411 -25.53 7.06 -6.96
CA ALA A 411 -25.12 5.86 -7.64
C ALA A 411 -23.69 5.57 -7.21
N THR A 412 -23.42 4.37 -6.76
CA THR A 412 -22.04 3.87 -6.66
C THR A 412 -21.48 3.89 -8.06
N GLU A 413 -20.54 4.81 -8.30
CA GLU A 413 -19.72 4.68 -9.49
C GLU A 413 -18.52 3.83 -9.16
N GLU A 414 -18.44 2.73 -9.85
CA GLU A 414 -17.22 1.97 -9.95
C GLU A 414 -16.63 2.28 -11.31
N SER A 415 -15.46 2.86 -11.31
CA SER A 415 -14.70 3.13 -12.52
C SER A 415 -13.33 2.48 -12.43
N TYR A 416 -12.76 2.14 -13.56
CA TYR A 416 -11.45 1.51 -13.62
C TYR A 416 -10.70 2.01 -14.84
N GLY A 417 -9.38 1.99 -14.71
CA GLY A 417 -8.44 2.36 -15.76
C GLY A 417 -7.20 1.47 -15.70
N GLY A 418 -6.47 1.38 -16.80
CA GLY A 418 -5.17 0.72 -16.85
C GLY A 418 -4.08 1.65 -16.31
N LEU A 419 -3.09 1.06 -15.67
CA LEU A 419 -1.85 1.70 -15.22
C LEU A 419 -0.72 1.26 -16.15
N ASN A 420 -0.10 2.19 -16.86
CA ASN A 420 0.95 1.92 -17.82
C ASN A 420 2.32 1.84 -17.13
N PRO A 421 3.31 1.17 -17.75
CA PRO A 421 4.67 1.08 -17.19
C PRO A 421 5.38 2.43 -17.01
N ASP A 422 4.98 3.47 -17.74
CA ASP A 422 5.51 4.84 -17.65
C ASP A 422 4.80 5.70 -16.57
N GLY A 423 3.91 5.09 -15.78
CA GLY A 423 3.11 5.75 -14.76
C GLY A 423 1.82 6.38 -15.28
N SER A 424 1.66 6.57 -16.58
CA SER A 424 0.42 7.13 -17.13
C SER A 424 -0.77 6.19 -16.94
N THR A 425 -1.99 6.75 -17.04
CA THR A 425 -3.22 5.95 -16.95
C THR A 425 -3.95 5.90 -18.29
N SER A 426 -4.57 4.78 -18.60
CA SER A 426 -5.53 4.70 -19.70
C SER A 426 -6.84 5.43 -19.35
N SER A 427 -7.70 5.66 -20.33
CA SER A 427 -9.02 6.22 -20.10
C SER A 427 -9.82 5.37 -19.11
N PHE A 428 -10.57 6.04 -18.24
CA PHE A 428 -11.45 5.37 -17.28
C PHE A 428 -12.77 4.98 -17.92
N SER A 429 -13.25 3.79 -17.55
CA SER A 429 -14.56 3.25 -17.93
C SER A 429 -15.38 2.94 -16.68
N GLY A 430 -16.70 3.12 -16.74
CA GLY A 430 -17.60 2.82 -15.62
C GLY A 430 -18.12 1.39 -15.66
N ALA A 431 -18.25 0.76 -14.48
CA ALA A 431 -19.00 -0.46 -14.34
C ALA A 431 -20.51 -0.18 -14.42
N THR A 432 -21.29 -1.07 -15.01
CA THR A 432 -22.72 -0.91 -15.19
C THR A 432 -23.50 -2.18 -14.81
N GLY A 433 -24.73 -2.02 -14.38
CA GLY A 433 -25.66 -3.13 -14.17
C GLY A 433 -25.26 -4.09 -13.06
N SER A 434 -25.17 -5.38 -13.35
CA SER A 434 -24.86 -6.45 -12.39
C SER A 434 -23.43 -6.48 -11.89
N HIS A 435 -22.56 -5.60 -12.41
CA HIS A 435 -21.14 -5.56 -12.08
C HIS A 435 -20.80 -4.49 -11.03
N THR A 436 -21.80 -3.89 -10.40
CA THR A 436 -21.64 -2.91 -9.31
C THR A 436 -21.86 -3.56 -7.94
N ILE A 437 -21.23 -3.03 -6.89
CA ILE A 437 -21.45 -3.47 -5.50
C ILE A 437 -22.93 -3.29 -5.12
N ALA A 438 -23.61 -2.29 -5.67
CA ALA A 438 -25.04 -2.08 -5.48
C ALA A 438 -25.88 -3.29 -5.91
N SER A 439 -25.45 -4.02 -6.95
CA SER A 439 -26.17 -5.20 -7.48
C SER A 439 -26.20 -6.39 -6.51
N VAL A 440 -25.24 -6.45 -5.57
CA VAL A 440 -25.16 -7.50 -4.55
C VAL A 440 -25.65 -7.04 -3.17
N GLY A 441 -26.44 -5.96 -3.14
CA GLY A 441 -27.07 -5.42 -1.93
C GLY A 441 -26.19 -4.44 -1.14
N GLY A 442 -25.11 -3.97 -1.73
CA GLY A 442 -24.18 -3.05 -1.08
C GLY A 442 -24.73 -1.63 -0.90
N GLY A 443 -25.73 -1.22 -1.67
CA GLY A 443 -26.25 0.15 -1.66
C GLY A 443 -25.25 1.17 -2.22
N ASN A 444 -25.58 2.44 -2.10
CA ASN A 444 -24.75 3.55 -2.53
C ASN A 444 -24.04 4.12 -1.30
N PHE A 445 -22.72 4.09 -1.27
CA PHE A 445 -21.95 4.50 -0.08
C PHE A 445 -20.73 5.38 -0.39
N PHE A 446 -20.38 6.18 0.60
CA PHE A 446 -19.18 7.01 0.65
C PHE A 446 -18.48 6.83 2.01
N ASN A 447 -17.30 7.38 2.20
CA ASN A 447 -16.48 7.17 3.40
C ASN A 447 -16.28 5.69 3.76
N HIS A 448 -16.40 4.79 2.78
CA HIS A 448 -16.03 3.39 2.89
C HIS A 448 -14.52 3.25 2.72
N ALA A 449 -13.99 2.09 3.03
CA ALA A 449 -12.59 1.79 2.79
C ALA A 449 -12.44 0.61 1.83
N ALA A 450 -11.34 0.58 1.09
CA ALA A 450 -11.00 -0.53 0.23
C ALA A 450 -9.51 -0.86 0.31
N THR A 451 -9.19 -2.13 0.07
CA THR A 451 -7.80 -2.61 -0.01
C THR A 451 -7.69 -3.77 -0.97
N GLY A 452 -6.49 -3.98 -1.51
CA GLY A 452 -6.14 -5.22 -2.17
C GLY A 452 -5.53 -6.20 -1.17
N TYR A 453 -5.73 -7.49 -1.38
CA TYR A 453 -5.12 -8.54 -0.59
C TYR A 453 -4.86 -9.79 -1.43
N LEU A 454 -3.98 -10.65 -0.93
CA LEU A 454 -3.70 -11.96 -1.52
C LEU A 454 -4.40 -13.04 -0.71
N ASP A 455 -4.97 -14.03 -1.38
CA ASP A 455 -5.35 -15.27 -0.71
C ASP A 455 -4.12 -16.20 -0.51
N ALA A 456 -4.33 -17.35 0.11
CA ALA A 456 -3.25 -18.29 0.38
C ALA A 456 -2.69 -18.97 -0.90
N THR A 457 -3.37 -18.86 -2.04
CA THR A 457 -2.89 -19.34 -3.33
C THR A 457 -2.05 -18.28 -4.07
N GLY A 458 -2.02 -17.05 -3.54
CA GLY A 458 -1.39 -15.89 -4.18
C GLY A 458 -2.30 -15.17 -5.18
N ALA A 459 -3.58 -15.53 -5.26
CA ALA A 459 -4.54 -14.78 -6.07
C ALA A 459 -4.86 -13.43 -5.42
N PHE A 460 -4.95 -12.38 -6.25
CA PHE A 460 -5.23 -11.04 -5.79
C PHE A 460 -6.73 -10.75 -5.78
N HIS A 461 -7.20 -10.18 -4.70
CA HIS A 461 -8.59 -9.76 -4.50
C HIS A 461 -8.67 -8.28 -4.14
N VAL A 462 -9.80 -7.66 -4.45
CA VAL A 462 -10.16 -6.32 -3.97
C VAL A 462 -11.26 -6.46 -2.93
N LEU A 463 -11.13 -5.77 -1.82
CA LEU A 463 -12.10 -5.71 -0.74
C LEU A 463 -12.64 -4.29 -0.58
N VAL A 464 -13.94 -4.18 -0.40
CA VAL A 464 -14.65 -2.94 -0.04
C VAL A 464 -15.42 -3.15 1.24
N VAL A 465 -15.30 -2.21 2.18
CA VAL A 465 -15.77 -2.38 3.56
C VAL A 465 -16.56 -1.16 4.02
N GLY A 466 -17.74 -1.37 4.59
CA GLY A 466 -18.52 -0.37 5.33
C GLY A 466 -18.92 0.87 4.55
N GLY A 467 -18.93 2.01 5.19
CA GLY A 467 -19.26 3.33 4.63
C GLY A 467 -20.57 3.91 5.10
N ASP A 468 -20.84 5.14 4.68
CA ASP A 468 -22.10 5.86 4.91
C ASP A 468 -23.07 5.59 3.76
N ASP A 469 -24.35 5.44 4.07
CA ASP A 469 -25.42 5.38 3.05
C ASP A 469 -25.67 6.78 2.50
N VAL A 470 -25.63 6.97 1.19
CA VAL A 470 -25.83 8.27 0.54
C VAL A 470 -27.25 8.81 0.79
N ASN A 471 -28.25 7.94 0.84
CA ASN A 471 -29.66 8.32 1.04
C ASN A 471 -29.99 8.51 2.54
N THR A 472 -29.21 7.90 3.42
CA THR A 472 -29.40 7.96 4.87
C THR A 472 -28.02 8.05 5.56
N PRO A 473 -27.37 9.23 5.57
CA PRO A 473 -25.99 9.38 6.01
C PRO A 473 -25.70 8.97 7.46
N THR A 474 -26.73 8.87 8.29
CA THR A 474 -26.63 8.34 9.66
C THR A 474 -26.58 6.81 9.70
N LYS A 475 -26.93 6.14 8.60
CA LYS A 475 -26.86 4.69 8.49
C LYS A 475 -25.47 4.28 8.04
N LYS A 476 -24.74 3.60 8.91
CA LYS A 476 -23.43 3.00 8.58
C LYS A 476 -23.60 1.58 8.09
N HIS A 477 -22.93 1.25 6.99
CA HIS A 477 -22.97 -0.09 6.43
C HIS A 477 -22.11 -1.07 7.22
N LYS A 478 -22.57 -2.32 7.27
CA LYS A 478 -21.82 -3.48 7.74
C LYS A 478 -21.30 -4.34 6.59
N GLY A 479 -21.69 -4.01 5.38
CA GLY A 479 -21.37 -4.80 4.19
C GLY A 479 -19.88 -4.89 3.95
N VAL A 480 -19.44 -6.07 3.55
CA VAL A 480 -18.08 -6.36 3.11
C VAL A 480 -18.20 -7.15 1.83
N PHE A 481 -17.56 -6.64 0.78
CA PHE A 481 -17.65 -7.21 -0.56
C PHE A 481 -16.25 -7.40 -1.11
N TYR A 482 -16.05 -8.50 -1.84
CA TYR A 482 -14.78 -8.76 -2.51
C TYR A 482 -15.02 -9.22 -3.96
N TYR A 483 -13.97 -9.07 -4.75
CA TYR A 483 -13.90 -9.53 -6.14
C TYR A 483 -12.70 -10.44 -6.32
#